data_eb1503cd99e4850e4c516b02a8d547e7
#
_entry.id   eb1503cd99e4850e4c516b02a8d547e7
#
_cell.length_a   1.000
_cell.length_b   1.000
_cell.length_c   1.000
_cell.angle_alpha   90.00
_cell.angle_beta   90.00
_cell.angle_gamma   90.00
#
_symmetry.space_group_name_H-M   'P 1'
#
loop_
_entity.id
_entity.type
_entity.pdbx_description
1 polymer ?
#
loop_
_entity_poly.entity_id
_entity_poly.type
_entity_poly.pdbx_seq_one_letter_code
_entity_poly.pdbx_strand_id
1 'polypeptide(L)'
;MALWGKAHASATNKPKYLPTDENSDYNRGDSYATNDGWVMKAGTPASGNGNADADPEILVAIGGLAGVSSTTGLKAPTVTKMRFVVGNTATTDMTAGDGTQRILVEITYDEEVTVNTTGGTPTLVIANNDASGGGYGNHTLSYQPTGSTKNQIRFEKTSAGLGNTDVLTLGGSNIVLNSGTIKDTADGSTDASLVLSGLSAVAITVSS
;
A
#
# COMPACT_ATOMS: atom_id res chain seq x y z
N MET A 1 -0.15 31.33 -15.26
CA MET A 1 -1.04 30.14 -15.27
C MET A 1 -0.33 29.06 -14.49
N ALA A 2 -0.84 28.65 -13.34
CA ALA A 2 -0.27 27.54 -12.59
C ALA A 2 -0.46 26.27 -13.42
N LEU A 3 0.64 25.71 -13.92
CA LEU A 3 0.62 24.44 -14.62
C LEU A 3 0.39 23.35 -13.58
N TRP A 4 -0.81 22.84 -13.50
CA TRP A 4 -1.14 21.70 -12.68
C TRP A 4 -0.23 20.52 -13.09
N GLY A 5 0.62 20.08 -12.15
CA GLY A 5 1.36 18.83 -12.27
C GLY A 5 2.65 18.81 -13.10
N LYS A 6 2.97 19.82 -13.87
CA LYS A 6 4.05 19.70 -14.85
C LYS A 6 5.48 19.75 -14.29
N ALA A 7 5.73 20.44 -13.21
CA ALA A 7 7.10 20.59 -12.67
C ALA A 7 7.35 19.77 -11.41
N HIS A 8 6.33 19.15 -10.83
CA HIS A 8 6.36 18.56 -9.51
C HIS A 8 5.49 17.30 -9.43
N ALA A 9 5.54 16.45 -10.43
CA ALA A 9 4.94 15.13 -10.37
C ALA A 9 5.58 14.37 -9.20
N SER A 10 4.83 14.18 -8.15
CA SER A 10 5.23 13.43 -6.95
C SER A 10 3.98 13.02 -6.16
N ALA A 11 4.13 12.05 -5.27
CA ALA A 11 3.05 11.63 -4.38
C ALA A 11 2.44 12.78 -3.57
N THR A 12 3.21 13.85 -3.32
CA THR A 12 2.73 15.05 -2.61
C THR A 12 1.78 15.91 -3.43
N ASN A 13 1.71 15.70 -4.74
CA ASN A 13 0.82 16.44 -5.66
C ASN A 13 -0.53 15.77 -5.87
N LYS A 14 -0.84 14.70 -5.14
CA LYS A 14 -2.20 14.14 -5.08
C LYS A 14 -3.22 15.22 -4.72
N PRO A 15 -4.48 15.08 -5.18
CA PRO A 15 -5.54 16.03 -4.85
C PRO A 15 -5.61 16.33 -3.36
N LYS A 16 -5.31 17.56 -2.97
CA LYS A 16 -5.18 17.96 -1.56
C LYS A 16 -6.50 18.15 -0.83
N TYR A 17 -7.59 18.24 -1.57
CA TYR A 17 -8.94 18.32 -0.98
C TYR A 17 -9.42 16.99 -0.41
N LEU A 18 -8.77 15.87 -0.76
CA LEU A 18 -9.09 14.57 -0.17
C LEU A 18 -8.46 14.44 1.21
N PRO A 19 -9.21 13.97 2.23
CA PRO A 19 -8.70 13.72 3.56
C PRO A 19 -7.52 12.73 3.55
N THR A 20 -6.67 12.85 4.55
CA THR A 20 -5.59 11.89 4.83
C THR A 20 -5.97 10.88 5.90
N ASP A 21 -7.10 11.09 6.57
CA ASP A 21 -7.61 10.20 7.60
C ASP A 21 -7.94 8.83 6.99
N GLU A 22 -7.37 7.80 7.57
CA GLU A 22 -7.53 6.41 7.11
C GLU A 22 -8.93 5.87 7.31
N ASN A 23 -9.65 6.43 8.26
CA ASN A 23 -11.03 6.07 8.57
C ASN A 23 -12.06 6.92 7.80
N SER A 24 -11.59 7.86 6.99
CA SER A 24 -12.48 8.66 6.15
C SER A 24 -12.91 7.87 4.92
N ASP A 25 -14.21 7.93 4.61
CA ASP A 25 -14.78 7.40 3.38
C ASP A 25 -14.19 8.06 2.12
N TYR A 26 -13.50 9.19 2.28
CA TYR A 26 -12.89 9.98 1.21
C TYR A 26 -11.36 10.01 1.36
N ASN A 27 -10.74 8.84 1.41
CA ASN A 27 -9.30 8.74 1.68
C ASN A 27 -8.46 9.12 0.46
N ARG A 28 -7.45 9.98 0.67
CA ARG A 28 -6.46 10.33 -0.36
C ARG A 28 -5.68 9.12 -0.87
N GLY A 29 -5.53 8.06 -0.07
CA GLY A 29 -4.90 6.80 -0.47
C GLY A 29 -5.64 6.08 -1.60
N ASP A 30 -6.93 6.35 -1.80
CA ASP A 30 -7.73 5.78 -2.88
C ASP A 30 -7.56 6.52 -4.21
N SER A 31 -6.79 7.61 -4.25
CA SER A 31 -6.40 8.25 -5.49
C SER A 31 -5.01 7.80 -5.93
N TYR A 32 -4.85 7.55 -7.23
CA TYR A 32 -3.58 7.16 -7.83
C TYR A 32 -3.41 7.81 -9.21
N ALA A 33 -2.18 7.80 -9.72
CA ALA A 33 -1.87 8.35 -11.02
C ALA A 33 -2.07 7.31 -12.13
N THR A 34 -2.60 7.78 -13.25
CA THR A 34 -2.68 7.08 -14.53
C THR A 34 -2.12 7.96 -15.63
N ASN A 35 -2.06 7.47 -16.85
CA ASN A 35 -1.66 8.29 -18.01
C ASN A 35 -2.67 9.42 -18.33
N ASP A 36 -3.87 9.35 -17.80
CA ASP A 36 -4.90 10.39 -17.95
C ASP A 36 -4.87 11.45 -16.84
N GLY A 37 -4.18 11.16 -15.74
CA GLY A 37 -4.04 12.06 -14.59
C GLY A 37 -4.28 11.38 -13.25
N TRP A 38 -4.63 12.18 -12.23
CA TRP A 38 -5.05 11.67 -10.94
C TRP A 38 -6.48 11.15 -11.02
N VAL A 39 -6.66 9.92 -10.62
CA VAL A 39 -7.96 9.24 -10.64
C VAL A 39 -8.36 8.75 -9.25
N MET A 40 -9.67 8.62 -9.02
CA MET A 40 -10.24 7.97 -7.84
C MET A 40 -10.48 6.50 -8.15
N LYS A 41 -10.02 5.63 -7.25
CA LYS A 41 -10.26 4.19 -7.33
C LYS A 41 -11.74 3.88 -7.35
N ALA A 42 -12.18 3.11 -8.33
CA ALA A 42 -13.56 2.64 -8.42
C ALA A 42 -13.93 1.73 -7.22
N GLY A 43 -15.20 1.66 -6.88
CA GLY A 43 -15.70 0.87 -5.75
C GLY A 43 -15.43 1.44 -4.37
N THR A 44 -14.85 2.64 -4.28
CA THR A 44 -14.66 3.35 -3.01
C THR A 44 -15.82 4.30 -2.72
N PRO A 45 -16.13 4.62 -1.47
CA PRO A 45 -17.17 5.59 -1.15
C PRO A 45 -16.97 6.95 -1.84
N ALA A 46 -15.72 7.40 -1.98
CA ALA A 46 -15.39 8.66 -2.63
C ALA A 46 -15.69 8.67 -4.13
N SER A 47 -15.71 7.53 -4.80
CA SER A 47 -16.03 7.44 -6.23
C SER A 47 -17.54 7.60 -6.52
N GLY A 48 -18.38 7.52 -5.50
CA GLY A 48 -19.84 7.51 -5.68
C GLY A 48 -20.38 6.30 -6.45
N ASN A 49 -19.52 5.34 -6.77
CA ASN A 49 -19.84 4.13 -7.53
C ASN A 49 -19.36 2.90 -6.76
N GLY A 50 -20.29 2.04 -6.34
CA GLY A 50 -19.98 0.80 -5.60
C GLY A 50 -19.39 -0.33 -6.45
N ASN A 51 -19.25 -0.14 -7.77
CA ASN A 51 -18.68 -1.15 -8.67
C ASN A 51 -17.15 -1.02 -8.73
N ALA A 52 -16.44 -1.95 -8.11
CA ALA A 52 -14.98 -1.98 -8.10
C ALA A 52 -14.33 -2.27 -9.48
N ASP A 53 -15.10 -2.82 -10.41
CA ASP A 53 -14.67 -3.15 -11.78
C ASP A 53 -14.94 -1.99 -12.78
N ALA A 54 -15.51 -0.89 -12.31
CA ALA A 54 -15.73 0.28 -13.16
C ALA A 54 -14.41 1.00 -13.48
N ASP A 55 -14.42 1.78 -14.55
CA ASP A 55 -13.33 2.71 -14.83
C ASP A 55 -13.21 3.75 -13.70
N PRO A 56 -11.97 4.10 -13.30
CA PRO A 56 -11.76 5.09 -12.24
C PRO A 56 -12.19 6.48 -12.70
N GLU A 57 -12.70 7.28 -11.79
CA GLU A 57 -13.07 8.67 -12.05
C GLU A 57 -11.83 9.56 -12.14
N ILE A 58 -11.72 10.37 -13.20
CA ILE A 58 -10.62 11.33 -13.35
C ILE A 58 -10.90 12.56 -12.48
N LEU A 59 -10.06 12.77 -11.47
CA LEU A 59 -10.13 13.92 -10.57
C LEU A 59 -9.42 15.15 -11.13
N VAL A 60 -8.26 14.92 -11.75
CA VAL A 60 -7.43 15.96 -12.36
C VAL A 60 -6.77 15.40 -13.61
N ALA A 61 -7.15 15.89 -14.78
CA ALA A 61 -6.59 15.45 -16.05
C ALA A 61 -5.17 16.00 -16.26
N ILE A 62 -4.19 15.11 -16.37
CA ILE A 62 -2.79 15.42 -16.64
C ILE A 62 -2.23 14.35 -17.57
N GLY A 63 -2.15 14.63 -18.86
CA GLY A 63 -1.68 13.66 -19.85
C GLY A 63 -0.26 13.16 -19.54
N GLY A 64 -0.09 11.84 -19.49
CA GLY A 64 1.18 11.17 -19.23
C GLY A 64 1.67 11.25 -17.78
N LEU A 65 0.78 11.45 -16.81
CA LEU A 65 1.17 11.59 -15.40
C LEU A 65 1.87 10.33 -14.87
N ALA A 66 1.37 9.13 -15.14
CA ALA A 66 2.01 7.87 -14.79
C ALA A 66 3.11 7.44 -15.78
N GLY A 67 3.46 8.29 -16.73
CA GLY A 67 4.52 8.00 -17.68
C GLY A 67 5.91 8.22 -17.08
N VAL A 68 6.88 7.43 -17.51
CA VAL A 68 8.29 7.50 -17.07
C VAL A 68 9.07 8.71 -17.60
N SER A 69 8.41 9.65 -18.25
CA SER A 69 9.05 10.86 -18.75
C SER A 69 9.62 11.70 -17.62
N SER A 70 10.90 12.03 -17.70
CA SER A 70 11.58 12.87 -16.71
C SER A 70 11.02 14.30 -16.61
N THR A 71 10.19 14.71 -17.57
CA THR A 71 9.65 16.08 -17.65
C THR A 71 8.19 16.21 -17.25
N THR A 72 7.40 15.12 -17.32
CA THR A 72 5.96 15.20 -17.11
C THR A 72 5.39 14.07 -16.23
N GLY A 73 6.09 12.94 -16.06
CA GLY A 73 5.62 11.79 -15.32
C GLY A 73 6.19 11.66 -13.91
N LEU A 74 5.60 10.76 -13.14
CA LEU A 74 6.07 10.40 -11.79
C LEU A 74 7.34 9.55 -11.79
N LYS A 75 7.73 9.02 -12.92
CA LYS A 75 8.94 8.22 -13.20
C LYS A 75 8.87 6.78 -12.73
N ALA A 76 8.46 6.54 -11.52
CA ALA A 76 8.36 5.20 -10.94
C ALA A 76 7.38 5.22 -9.77
N PRO A 77 6.56 4.17 -9.61
CA PRO A 77 5.65 4.07 -8.48
C PRO A 77 6.39 4.16 -7.14
N THR A 78 5.95 5.07 -6.28
CA THR A 78 6.51 5.24 -4.94
C THR A 78 5.49 4.89 -3.86
N VAL A 79 5.98 4.32 -2.74
CA VAL A 79 5.10 4.00 -1.62
C VAL A 79 4.68 5.28 -0.92
N THR A 80 3.36 5.45 -0.75
CA THR A 80 2.77 6.63 -0.11
C THR A 80 2.15 6.33 1.25
N LYS A 81 1.80 5.06 1.49
CA LYS A 81 1.15 4.64 2.73
C LYS A 81 1.40 3.17 3.00
N MET A 82 1.43 2.83 4.27
CA MET A 82 1.44 1.46 4.76
C MET A 82 0.55 1.35 5.99
N ARG A 83 -0.17 0.23 6.13
CA ARG A 83 -1.06 0.01 7.27
C ARG A 83 -1.28 -1.47 7.57
N PHE A 84 -1.65 -1.77 8.80
CA PHE A 84 -2.29 -3.05 9.13
C PHE A 84 -3.77 -2.99 8.75
N VAL A 85 -4.33 -4.11 8.32
CA VAL A 85 -5.74 -4.21 7.94
C VAL A 85 -6.41 -5.44 8.50
N VAL A 86 -7.72 -5.32 8.81
CA VAL A 86 -8.60 -6.46 9.07
C VAL A 86 -9.67 -6.46 7.97
N GLY A 87 -9.68 -7.49 7.15
CA GLY A 87 -10.48 -7.46 5.93
C GLY A 87 -10.02 -6.33 5.00
N ASN A 88 -10.87 -5.34 4.77
CA ASN A 88 -10.58 -4.14 3.97
C ASN A 88 -10.41 -2.87 4.83
N THR A 89 -10.51 -2.99 6.15
CA THR A 89 -10.49 -1.84 7.07
C THR A 89 -9.12 -1.75 7.75
N ALA A 90 -8.58 -0.55 7.87
CA ALA A 90 -7.41 -0.31 8.70
C ALA A 90 -7.70 -0.73 10.15
N THR A 91 -6.72 -1.32 10.82
CA THR A 91 -6.82 -1.70 12.21
C THR A 91 -5.67 -1.16 13.03
N THR A 92 -5.97 -0.79 14.25
CA THR A 92 -5.00 -0.45 15.30
C THR A 92 -4.95 -1.52 16.39
N ASP A 93 -5.85 -2.49 16.34
CA ASP A 93 -5.98 -3.53 17.36
C ASP A 93 -5.90 -4.92 16.74
N MET A 94 -5.13 -5.78 17.38
CA MET A 94 -5.09 -7.22 17.12
C MET A 94 -5.28 -7.96 18.44
N THR A 95 -5.98 -9.10 18.39
CA THR A 95 -6.23 -9.93 19.56
C THR A 95 -5.32 -11.15 19.56
N ALA A 96 -4.71 -11.47 20.69
CA ALA A 96 -3.98 -12.71 20.91
C ALA A 96 -4.93 -13.90 20.86
N GLY A 97 -4.45 -15.04 20.46
CA GLY A 97 -5.25 -16.26 20.35
C GLY A 97 -4.43 -17.50 20.10
N ASP A 98 -5.07 -18.53 19.65
CA ASP A 98 -4.62 -19.91 19.57
C ASP A 98 -3.71 -20.25 18.36
N GLY A 99 -3.02 -19.28 17.79
CA GLY A 99 -2.13 -19.50 16.64
C GLY A 99 -2.81 -19.38 15.28
N THR A 100 -4.08 -18.97 15.24
CA THR A 100 -4.84 -18.77 14.00
C THR A 100 -4.87 -17.31 13.55
N GLN A 101 -4.19 -16.42 14.26
CA GLN A 101 -4.17 -15.00 13.96
C GLN A 101 -3.55 -14.74 12.59
N ARG A 102 -4.16 -13.81 11.90
CA ARG A 102 -3.75 -13.36 10.60
C ARG A 102 -3.14 -11.95 10.71
N ILE A 103 -1.91 -11.80 10.27
CA ILE A 103 -1.34 -10.47 10.03
C ILE A 103 -1.57 -10.14 8.56
N LEU A 104 -2.25 -9.04 8.30
CA LEU A 104 -2.48 -8.50 6.98
C LEU A 104 -2.00 -7.06 6.93
N VAL A 105 -1.17 -6.76 5.94
CA VAL A 105 -0.61 -5.42 5.69
C VAL A 105 -0.97 -4.99 4.28
N GLU A 106 -1.29 -3.73 4.12
CA GLU A 106 -1.52 -3.09 2.83
C GLU A 106 -0.50 -1.98 2.60
N ILE A 107 0.12 -2.01 1.43
CA ILE A 107 1.06 -1.01 0.94
C ILE A 107 0.41 -0.29 -0.23
N THR A 108 0.33 1.03 -0.16
CA THR A 108 -0.29 1.89 -1.19
C THR A 108 0.79 2.64 -1.95
N TYR A 109 0.70 2.60 -3.26
CA TYR A 109 1.52 3.36 -4.19
C TYR A 109 0.79 4.60 -4.73
N ASP A 110 1.53 5.55 -5.27
CA ASP A 110 1.00 6.71 -5.99
C ASP A 110 0.56 6.39 -7.42
N GLU A 111 0.98 5.24 -7.96
CA GLU A 111 0.66 4.76 -9.30
C GLU A 111 0.16 3.32 -9.26
N GLU A 112 -0.41 2.84 -10.36
CA GLU A 112 -0.80 1.44 -10.49
C GLU A 112 0.44 0.56 -10.64
N VAL A 113 0.45 -0.57 -9.91
CA VAL A 113 1.56 -1.53 -9.92
C VAL A 113 1.10 -2.93 -10.30
N THR A 114 1.94 -3.62 -11.06
CA THR A 114 1.76 -5.04 -11.40
C THR A 114 2.77 -5.89 -10.65
N VAL A 115 2.26 -6.88 -9.90
CA VAL A 115 3.10 -7.86 -9.20
C VAL A 115 3.15 -9.16 -10.01
N ASN A 116 4.37 -9.62 -10.30
CA ASN A 116 4.59 -10.92 -10.95
C ASN A 116 5.34 -11.85 -9.99
N THR A 117 4.74 -13.01 -9.72
CA THR A 117 5.27 -14.01 -8.80
C THR A 117 5.84 -15.25 -9.50
N THR A 118 5.96 -15.25 -10.83
CA THR A 118 6.44 -16.41 -11.58
C THR A 118 7.86 -16.83 -11.17
N GLY A 119 8.74 -15.87 -10.88
CA GLY A 119 10.10 -16.14 -10.42
C GLY A 119 10.22 -16.34 -8.90
N GLY A 120 9.25 -15.88 -8.14
CA GLY A 120 9.23 -15.93 -6.68
C GLY A 120 8.22 -14.95 -6.10
N THR A 121 7.85 -15.16 -4.85
CA THR A 121 6.83 -14.36 -4.18
C THR A 121 7.47 -13.24 -3.36
N PRO A 122 7.13 -11.96 -3.61
CA PRO A 122 7.56 -10.85 -2.76
C PRO A 122 7.15 -11.04 -1.29
N THR A 123 8.01 -10.64 -0.38
CA THR A 123 7.79 -10.75 1.06
C THR A 123 8.06 -9.42 1.78
N LEU A 124 7.49 -9.30 2.98
CA LEU A 124 7.68 -8.18 3.88
C LEU A 124 7.88 -8.69 5.31
N VAL A 125 8.88 -8.17 6.01
CA VAL A 125 9.14 -8.54 7.40
C VAL A 125 8.52 -7.52 8.34
N ILE A 126 7.73 -8.00 9.29
CA ILE A 126 7.18 -7.24 10.41
C ILE A 126 8.00 -7.58 11.65
N ALA A 127 8.54 -6.55 12.30
CA ALA A 127 9.18 -6.73 13.59
C ALA A 127 8.13 -7.06 14.66
N ASN A 128 8.43 -8.03 15.51
CA ASN A 128 7.65 -8.33 16.69
C ASN A 128 8.54 -8.12 17.91
N ASN A 129 8.20 -7.11 18.70
CA ASN A 129 8.83 -6.83 19.98
C ASN A 129 7.87 -7.33 21.07
N ASP A 130 8.25 -8.43 21.71
CA ASP A 130 7.49 -8.94 22.84
C ASP A 130 7.81 -8.12 24.09
N ALA A 131 6.80 -7.43 24.60
CA ALA A 131 6.91 -6.68 25.87
C ALA A 131 7.03 -7.59 27.09
N SER A 132 6.64 -8.87 26.97
CA SER A 132 6.67 -9.85 28.06
C SER A 132 7.92 -10.76 28.07
N GLY A 133 8.78 -10.64 27.07
CA GLY A 133 10.05 -11.40 26.98
C GLY A 133 9.91 -12.83 26.47
N GLY A 134 8.78 -13.20 25.87
CA GLY A 134 8.50 -14.53 25.29
C GLY A 134 8.84 -14.67 23.81
N GLY A 135 9.31 -13.62 23.18
CA GLY A 135 9.92 -13.49 21.86
C GLY A 135 9.46 -14.43 20.74
N TYR A 136 8.37 -14.13 20.10
CA TYR A 136 7.97 -14.84 18.88
C TYR A 136 8.67 -14.32 17.62
N GLY A 137 9.79 -13.72 17.66
CA GLY A 137 10.59 -13.30 16.52
C GLY A 137 9.78 -12.59 15.40
N ASN A 138 10.50 -12.02 14.45
CA ASN A 138 9.88 -11.31 13.32
C ASN A 138 8.95 -12.20 12.48
N HIS A 139 7.90 -11.61 11.94
CA HIS A 139 6.98 -12.28 11.03
C HIS A 139 7.29 -11.94 9.58
N THR A 140 7.52 -12.95 8.76
CA THR A 140 7.61 -12.81 7.30
C THR A 140 6.24 -13.00 6.69
N LEU A 141 5.74 -11.97 6.02
CA LEU A 141 4.48 -11.98 5.28
C LEU A 141 4.77 -12.18 3.79
N SER A 142 3.92 -12.92 3.10
CA SER A 142 4.00 -13.13 1.65
C SER A 142 2.98 -12.27 0.91
N TYR A 143 3.32 -11.84 -0.30
CA TYR A 143 2.36 -11.15 -1.16
C TYR A 143 1.07 -11.95 -1.32
N GLN A 144 -0.07 -11.27 -1.16
CA GLN A 144 -1.41 -11.83 -1.25
C GLN A 144 -2.18 -11.12 -2.37
N PRO A 145 -2.48 -11.80 -3.49
CA PRO A 145 -3.22 -11.18 -4.60
C PRO A 145 -4.66 -10.87 -4.22
N THR A 146 -5.29 -11.69 -3.36
CA THR A 146 -6.66 -11.45 -2.92
C THR A 146 -6.75 -10.17 -2.10
N GLY A 147 -7.56 -9.23 -2.58
CA GLY A 147 -7.73 -7.92 -1.98
C GLY A 147 -6.63 -6.91 -2.35
N SER A 148 -5.58 -7.33 -3.08
CA SER A 148 -4.71 -6.39 -3.78
C SER A 148 -5.47 -5.76 -4.94
N THR A 149 -5.22 -4.49 -5.20
CA THR A 149 -5.91 -3.71 -6.22
C THR A 149 -4.90 -2.88 -7.01
N LYS A 150 -5.37 -2.02 -7.90
CA LYS A 150 -4.56 -1.21 -8.81
C LYS A 150 -3.25 -0.65 -8.22
N ASN A 151 -3.37 0.14 -7.16
CA ASN A 151 -2.25 0.80 -6.52
C ASN A 151 -2.01 0.33 -5.07
N GLN A 152 -2.72 -0.71 -4.62
CA GLN A 152 -2.60 -1.25 -3.27
C GLN A 152 -2.27 -2.74 -3.33
N ILE A 153 -1.17 -3.13 -2.72
CA ILE A 153 -0.77 -4.53 -2.63
C ILE A 153 -0.79 -4.99 -1.19
N ARG A 154 -1.13 -6.26 -0.98
CA ARG A 154 -1.27 -6.85 0.34
C ARG A 154 -0.21 -7.91 0.60
N PHE A 155 0.22 -7.97 1.84
CA PHE A 155 1.09 -9.01 2.37
C PHE A 155 0.40 -9.67 3.55
N GLU A 156 0.49 -10.99 3.61
CA GLU A 156 -0.23 -11.80 4.60
C GLU A 156 0.67 -12.84 5.24
N LYS A 157 0.44 -13.08 6.52
CA LYS A 157 0.83 -14.29 7.23
C LYS A 157 -0.38 -14.82 7.97
N THR A 158 -0.77 -16.05 7.68
CA THR A 158 -1.76 -16.80 8.47
C THR A 158 -1.07 -17.53 9.61
N SER A 159 -1.78 -17.80 10.69
CA SER A 159 -1.26 -18.52 11.87
C SER A 159 0.02 -17.87 12.44
N ALA A 160 -0.08 -16.59 12.75
CA ALA A 160 1.07 -15.78 13.17
C ALA A 160 1.58 -16.15 14.58
N GLY A 161 0.73 -16.75 15.42
CA GLY A 161 1.11 -17.12 16.79
C GLY A 161 1.40 -15.90 17.65
N LEU A 162 0.48 -14.92 17.67
CA LEU A 162 0.64 -13.67 18.42
C LEU A 162 0.33 -13.88 19.90
N GLY A 163 1.22 -13.39 20.74
CA GLY A 163 1.04 -13.32 22.18
C GLY A 163 0.35 -12.03 22.63
N ASN A 164 -0.25 -12.06 23.80
CA ASN A 164 -0.76 -10.83 24.44
C ASN A 164 0.41 -9.88 24.72
N THR A 165 0.24 -8.62 24.43
CA THR A 165 1.24 -7.55 24.55
C THR A 165 2.36 -7.53 23.49
N ASP A 166 2.35 -8.44 22.51
CA ASP A 166 3.24 -8.32 21.36
C ASP A 166 3.06 -6.97 20.68
N VAL A 167 4.17 -6.36 20.27
CA VAL A 167 4.18 -5.10 19.53
C VAL A 167 4.66 -5.34 18.12
N LEU A 168 3.74 -5.33 17.18
CA LEU A 168 4.04 -5.49 15.77
C LEU A 168 4.38 -4.13 15.16
N THR A 169 5.53 -4.05 14.47
CA THR A 169 6.01 -2.80 13.84
C THR A 169 6.22 -3.01 12.35
N LEU A 170 5.53 -2.20 11.56
CA LEU A 170 5.64 -2.09 10.10
C LEU A 170 6.51 -0.90 9.73
N GLY A 171 7.35 -1.03 8.69
CA GLY A 171 8.21 0.04 8.17
C GLY A 171 9.68 -0.07 8.58
N GLY A 172 10.02 -1.04 9.42
CA GLY A 172 11.42 -1.32 9.80
C GLY A 172 12.21 -2.08 8.73
N SER A 173 11.54 -2.68 7.75
CA SER A 173 12.16 -3.45 6.66
C SER A 173 11.53 -3.07 5.32
N ASN A 174 12.31 -3.14 4.25
CA ASN A 174 11.85 -2.96 2.89
C ASN A 174 11.19 -4.25 2.35
N ILE A 175 10.43 -4.11 1.25
CA ILE A 175 9.90 -5.26 0.52
C ILE A 175 11.07 -6.03 -0.13
N VAL A 176 11.03 -7.35 -0.07
CA VAL A 176 12.02 -8.25 -0.71
C VAL A 176 11.32 -9.00 -1.83
N LEU A 177 11.84 -8.92 -3.05
CA LEU A 177 11.19 -9.48 -4.25
C LEU A 177 11.29 -11.00 -4.36
N ASN A 178 12.33 -11.63 -3.82
CA ASN A 178 12.58 -13.09 -3.91
C ASN A 178 12.51 -13.60 -5.37
N SER A 179 13.09 -12.88 -6.32
CA SER A 179 13.01 -13.12 -7.77
C SER A 179 11.63 -12.87 -8.41
N GLY A 180 10.64 -12.40 -7.68
CA GLY A 180 9.42 -11.78 -8.25
C GLY A 180 9.69 -10.37 -8.71
N THR A 181 8.67 -9.67 -9.21
CA THR A 181 8.78 -8.26 -9.58
C THR A 181 7.57 -7.46 -9.12
N ILE A 182 7.78 -6.17 -8.86
CA ILE A 182 6.71 -5.17 -8.69
C ILE A 182 7.07 -4.02 -9.63
N LYS A 183 6.25 -3.81 -10.64
CA LYS A 183 6.54 -2.87 -11.73
C LYS A 183 5.41 -1.87 -11.92
N ASP A 184 5.74 -0.72 -12.48
CA ASP A 184 4.78 0.22 -13.01
C ASP A 184 3.91 -0.47 -14.07
N THR A 185 2.58 -0.36 -13.91
CA THR A 185 1.64 -0.93 -14.87
C THR A 185 1.58 -0.12 -16.16
N ALA A 186 1.84 1.19 -16.09
CA ALA A 186 1.73 2.07 -17.25
C ALA A 186 2.76 1.79 -18.34
N ASP A 187 4.00 1.39 -17.97
CA ASP A 187 5.06 1.05 -18.91
C ASP A 187 5.49 -0.42 -18.86
N GLY A 188 5.13 -1.15 -17.83
CA GLY A 188 5.42 -2.57 -17.63
C GLY A 188 6.90 -2.91 -17.41
N SER A 189 7.79 -1.91 -17.42
CA SER A 189 9.24 -2.10 -17.36
C SER A 189 9.90 -1.47 -16.15
N THR A 190 9.44 -0.30 -15.72
CA THR A 190 10.00 0.44 -14.58
C THR A 190 9.71 -0.26 -13.26
N ASP A 191 10.73 -0.42 -12.44
CA ASP A 191 10.59 -1.03 -11.11
C ASP A 191 9.94 -0.06 -10.13
N ALA A 192 8.92 -0.52 -9.40
CA ALA A 192 8.33 0.22 -8.30
C ALA A 192 9.27 0.30 -7.09
N SER A 193 9.17 1.36 -6.32
CA SER A 193 9.93 1.50 -5.08
C SER A 193 9.55 0.40 -4.08
N LEU A 194 10.56 -0.20 -3.47
CA LEU A 194 10.41 -1.20 -2.41
C LEU A 194 10.65 -0.61 -1.00
N VAL A 195 11.00 0.69 -0.95
CA VAL A 195 11.47 1.36 0.25
C VAL A 195 10.32 1.84 1.10
N LEU A 196 10.26 1.40 2.35
CA LEU A 196 9.26 1.80 3.35
C LEU A 196 9.83 2.77 4.39
N SER A 197 11.15 2.86 4.53
CA SER A 197 11.82 3.66 5.57
C SER A 197 11.61 5.18 5.45
N GLY A 198 11.06 5.67 4.34
CA GLY A 198 10.68 7.07 4.17
C GLY A 198 9.34 7.44 4.80
N LEU A 199 8.57 6.45 5.24
CA LEU A 199 7.29 6.63 5.90
C LEU A 199 7.44 6.47 7.42
N SER A 200 6.53 7.09 8.17
CA SER A 200 6.47 6.85 9.62
C SER A 200 6.12 5.38 9.89
N ALA A 201 6.89 4.74 10.77
CA ALA A 201 6.58 3.39 11.20
C ALA A 201 5.19 3.30 11.85
N VAL A 202 4.49 2.21 11.58
CA VAL A 202 3.17 1.92 12.17
C VAL A 202 3.34 0.78 13.16
N ALA A 203 2.96 1.00 14.40
CA ALA A 203 2.98 -0.02 15.44
C ALA A 203 1.58 -0.30 15.97
N ILE A 204 1.30 -1.57 16.24
CA ILE A 204 0.10 -2.02 16.94
C ILE A 204 0.48 -2.96 18.06
N THR A 205 -0.28 -2.90 19.15
CA THR A 205 -0.13 -3.82 20.29
C THR A 205 -1.20 -4.88 20.20
N VAL A 206 -0.79 -6.14 20.37
CA VAL A 206 -1.72 -7.27 20.42
C VAL A 206 -2.41 -7.27 21.78
N SER A 207 -3.74 -7.29 21.79
CA SER A 207 -4.56 -7.35 23.00
C SER A 207 -4.97 -8.78 23.33
N SER A 208 -5.37 -9.02 24.56
CA SER A 208 -5.94 -10.30 25.01
C SER A 208 -7.40 -10.45 24.56
#